data_043a61dc87675e3f8b57f110b6d9b02c
#
_entry.id   043a61dc87675e3f8b57f110b6d9b02c
#
_cell.length_a   1.000
_cell.length_b   1.000
_cell.length_c   1.000
_cell.angle_alpha   90.00
_cell.angle_beta   90.00
_cell.angle_gamma   90.00
#
_symmetry.space_group_name_H-M   'P 1'
#
loop_
_entity.id
_entity.type
_entity.pdbx_description
1 polymer ?
#
loop_
_entity_poly.entity_id
_entity_poly.type
_entity_poly.pdbx_seq_one_letter_code
_entity_poly.pdbx_strand_id
1 'polypeptide(L)'
;MRMPIVFCIVFATGLWAQEPDAGFRGMVRLNRAPVSNEVLKVKLPRPVERQLSNGIKLVILESHRAPTIALNISIPSSHLRDPEGLTGVAEATAALMMLGTTTRNARQISEALGDIGATISITAGGGGGGGRGGNAGGAGGTATISVSSLTENFDAALAVLTDILLHPAFPADEFERWRSRQRSTLAQARTSPASLSNEELMNVLYPSDARHSRLTVASLDKITRENLMEHYKRYYVPSGDLAGIVGDINPREAVAKLEKALGGWKGGPVEPVTFPVAAPIAEKKVWLISRPGSVQTDLVLANRAIDRNSPDYIACLVMNQVLGSGPAARLFRIIREEKGYTYGVSSSFAASRYTQHFSSSMSVRTEVTEAALADLLKEFHEIRDVTVPKDELDGAKRTLVASFALGLENPAGVLSRWLQQREFGLPEDYWDTYTDKIMAVTAEDVTRVAKKYVPYDNVQIIAVGDGARIRELLKKFGPVEEVAAESN
;
A
#
# COMPACT_ATOMS: atom_id res chain seq x y z
N MET A 1 -25.02 -64.24 56.45
CA MET A 1 -24.60 -63.80 55.08
C MET A 1 -25.65 -62.86 54.58
N ARG A 2 -25.43 -61.54 54.71
CA ARG A 2 -26.39 -60.50 54.37
C ARG A 2 -25.78 -59.72 53.21
N MET A 3 -26.43 -59.72 52.05
CA MET A 3 -26.13 -58.88 50.85
C MET A 3 -26.68 -57.47 51.07
N PRO A 4 -25.96 -56.41 50.76
CA PRO A 4 -26.51 -55.05 50.69
C PRO A 4 -27.08 -54.77 49.32
N ILE A 5 -28.26 -54.17 49.27
CA ILE A 5 -28.98 -53.65 48.13
C ILE A 5 -28.35 -52.27 47.74
N VAL A 6 -27.87 -52.14 46.52
CA VAL A 6 -27.38 -50.86 45.96
C VAL A 6 -28.56 -50.12 45.34
N PHE A 7 -28.84 -48.94 45.87
CA PHE A 7 -29.83 -48.00 45.33
C PHE A 7 -29.14 -47.16 44.27
N CYS A 8 -29.52 -47.33 43.01
CA CYS A 8 -29.15 -46.41 41.94
C CYS A 8 -30.08 -45.18 41.94
N ILE A 9 -29.55 -44.02 42.32
CA ILE A 9 -30.23 -42.73 42.15
C ILE A 9 -29.93 -42.21 40.74
N VAL A 10 -30.95 -42.19 39.90
CA VAL A 10 -30.91 -41.56 38.57
C VAL A 10 -31.12 -40.05 38.77
N PHE A 11 -30.07 -39.27 38.59
CA PHE A 11 -30.19 -37.80 38.47
C PHE A 11 -30.72 -37.46 37.08
N ALA A 12 -31.98 -37.08 36.99
CA ALA A 12 -32.55 -36.42 35.82
C ALA A 12 -32.08 -34.96 35.81
N THR A 13 -31.06 -34.65 34.97
CA THR A 13 -30.69 -33.26 34.66
C THR A 13 -31.74 -32.67 33.77
N GLY A 14 -32.66 -31.89 34.34
CA GLY A 14 -33.55 -31.04 33.59
C GLY A 14 -32.75 -29.98 32.82
N LEU A 15 -32.76 -30.05 31.51
CA LEU A 15 -32.36 -28.93 30.65
C LEU A 15 -33.38 -27.78 30.86
N TRP A 16 -32.96 -26.82 31.66
CA TRP A 16 -33.64 -25.53 31.70
C TRP A 16 -33.30 -24.82 30.40
N ALA A 17 -34.23 -24.81 29.46
CA ALA A 17 -34.18 -23.87 28.35
C ALA A 17 -34.26 -22.47 28.97
N GLN A 18 -33.22 -21.68 28.87
CA GLN A 18 -33.26 -20.28 29.23
C GLN A 18 -34.29 -19.60 28.31
N GLU A 19 -35.38 -19.13 28.88
CA GLU A 19 -36.30 -18.23 28.16
C GLU A 19 -35.49 -17.00 27.72
N PRO A 20 -35.69 -16.51 26.46
CA PRO A 20 -35.05 -15.31 26.01
C PRO A 20 -35.48 -14.13 26.87
N ASP A 21 -34.48 -13.39 27.33
CA ASP A 21 -34.53 -12.23 28.21
C ASP A 21 -35.71 -11.29 27.83
N ALA A 22 -36.58 -11.05 28.79
CA ALA A 22 -37.83 -10.26 28.64
C ALA A 22 -37.56 -8.76 28.28
N GLY A 23 -36.29 -8.33 28.29
CA GLY A 23 -35.88 -6.96 27.95
C GLY A 23 -36.03 -6.57 26.47
N PHE A 24 -36.28 -7.53 25.58
CA PHE A 24 -36.39 -7.28 24.13
C PHE A 24 -37.79 -7.41 23.53
N ARG A 25 -38.83 -7.51 24.36
CA ARG A 25 -40.21 -7.53 23.87
C ARG A 25 -40.58 -6.16 23.30
N GLY A 26 -40.68 -6.08 21.96
CA GLY A 26 -41.05 -4.87 21.20
C GLY A 26 -39.96 -4.32 20.27
N MET A 27 -38.74 -4.83 20.32
CA MET A 27 -37.74 -4.47 19.31
C MET A 27 -37.97 -5.27 18.03
N VAL A 28 -38.29 -4.58 16.96
CA VAL A 28 -38.24 -5.14 15.60
C VAL A 28 -36.79 -5.40 15.27
N ARG A 29 -36.36 -6.66 15.22
CA ARG A 29 -35.06 -7.04 14.71
C ARG A 29 -35.04 -6.77 13.21
N LEU A 30 -34.54 -5.62 12.82
CA LEU A 30 -34.14 -5.40 11.43
C LEU A 30 -32.93 -6.29 11.19
N ASN A 31 -32.97 -7.19 10.20
CA ASN A 31 -31.85 -8.09 9.85
C ASN A 31 -30.64 -7.35 9.26
N ARG A 32 -30.60 -6.03 9.32
CA ARG A 32 -29.51 -5.17 8.91
C ARG A 32 -29.42 -3.94 9.83
N ALA A 33 -28.22 -3.42 9.99
CA ALA A 33 -28.01 -2.18 10.71
C ALA A 33 -28.84 -1.04 10.11
N PRO A 34 -29.39 -0.11 10.94
CA PRO A 34 -30.07 1.08 10.44
C PRO A 34 -29.12 1.87 9.54
N VAL A 35 -29.57 2.20 8.34
CA VAL A 35 -28.78 2.96 7.37
C VAL A 35 -29.25 4.40 7.44
N SER A 36 -28.37 5.32 7.85
CA SER A 36 -28.62 6.74 7.71
C SER A 36 -28.56 7.14 6.24
N ASN A 37 -29.52 7.92 5.78
CA ASN A 37 -29.51 8.52 4.45
C ASN A 37 -28.82 9.89 4.44
N GLU A 38 -28.38 10.38 5.60
CA GLU A 38 -27.65 11.63 5.69
C GLU A 38 -26.23 11.44 5.16
N VAL A 39 -25.83 12.31 4.24
CA VAL A 39 -24.46 12.39 3.76
C VAL A 39 -23.58 13.00 4.84
N LEU A 40 -22.61 12.25 5.32
CA LEU A 40 -21.68 12.73 6.32
C LEU A 40 -20.82 13.86 5.73
N LYS A 41 -21.04 15.10 6.17
CA LYS A 41 -20.24 16.25 5.79
C LYS A 41 -19.01 16.32 6.70
N VAL A 42 -17.87 16.09 6.14
CA VAL A 42 -16.60 16.08 6.86
C VAL A 42 -15.74 17.23 6.40
N LYS A 43 -15.26 18.03 7.35
CA LYS A 43 -14.25 19.07 7.09
C LYS A 43 -12.93 18.65 7.73
N LEU A 44 -11.87 18.66 6.95
CA LEU A 44 -10.53 18.42 7.49
C LEU A 44 -10.04 19.66 8.25
N PRO A 45 -9.40 19.49 9.42
CA PRO A 45 -8.64 20.57 10.05
C PRO A 45 -7.60 21.10 9.07
N ARG A 46 -7.51 22.43 8.94
CA ARG A 46 -6.57 23.07 8.02
C ARG A 46 -5.17 23.10 8.64
N PRO A 47 -4.14 22.69 7.88
CA PRO A 47 -2.77 22.79 8.34
C PRO A 47 -2.26 24.22 8.23
N VAL A 48 -1.23 24.54 8.99
CA VAL A 48 -0.42 25.74 8.79
C VAL A 48 0.76 25.38 7.91
N GLU A 49 0.98 26.14 6.85
CA GLU A 49 2.11 25.90 5.94
C GLU A 49 3.22 26.93 6.21
N ARG A 50 4.46 26.48 6.22
CA ARG A 50 5.68 27.27 6.38
C ARG A 50 6.75 26.75 5.44
N GLN A 51 7.83 27.51 5.31
CA GLN A 51 9.03 27.08 4.61
C GLN A 51 10.22 27.28 5.54
N LEU A 52 11.07 26.27 5.66
CA LEU A 52 12.32 26.37 6.40
C LEU A 52 13.37 27.11 5.56
N SER A 53 14.41 27.65 6.22
CA SER A 53 15.48 28.40 5.58
C SER A 53 16.25 27.60 4.50
N ASN A 54 16.27 26.29 4.62
CA ASN A 54 16.87 25.37 3.64
C ASN A 54 15.93 24.96 2.49
N GLY A 55 14.73 25.55 2.41
CA GLY A 55 13.78 25.33 1.32
C GLY A 55 12.72 24.26 1.54
N ILE A 56 12.78 23.48 2.62
CA ILE A 56 11.76 22.47 2.94
C ILE A 56 10.40 23.13 3.16
N LYS A 57 9.39 22.67 2.45
CA LYS A 57 7.97 23.07 2.65
C LYS A 57 7.39 22.24 3.79
N LEU A 58 6.94 22.92 4.84
CA LEU A 58 6.45 22.30 6.06
C LEU A 58 4.94 22.46 6.20
N VAL A 59 4.23 21.33 6.30
CA VAL A 59 2.79 21.25 6.58
C VAL A 59 2.62 20.88 8.05
N ILE A 60 2.00 21.74 8.85
CA ILE A 60 1.89 21.60 10.30
C ILE A 60 0.42 21.41 10.68
N LEU A 61 0.11 20.32 11.37
CA LEU A 61 -1.22 20.03 11.90
C LEU A 61 -1.14 19.92 13.43
N GLU A 62 -1.57 20.98 14.12
CA GLU A 62 -1.61 21.00 15.59
C GLU A 62 -2.73 20.08 16.12
N SER A 63 -2.41 19.22 17.09
CA SER A 63 -3.35 18.28 17.70
C SER A 63 -2.92 17.91 19.12
N HIS A 64 -3.65 18.39 20.12
CA HIS A 64 -3.38 18.16 21.56
C HIS A 64 -4.15 16.95 22.13
N ARG A 65 -4.57 15.99 21.29
CA ARG A 65 -5.32 14.79 21.71
C ARG A 65 -4.46 13.81 22.49
N ALA A 66 -3.18 13.76 22.21
CA ALA A 66 -2.19 12.94 22.86
C ALA A 66 -0.85 13.67 22.90
N PRO A 67 -0.01 13.47 23.93
CA PRO A 67 1.30 14.10 24.05
C PRO A 67 2.32 13.43 23.12
N THR A 68 2.03 13.38 21.82
CA THR A 68 2.86 12.75 20.79
C THR A 68 3.06 13.67 19.60
N ILE A 69 4.21 13.54 18.95
CA ILE A 69 4.54 14.23 17.71
C ILE A 69 4.97 13.19 16.66
N ALA A 70 4.45 13.33 15.45
CA ALA A 70 4.90 12.59 14.28
C ALA A 70 5.39 13.55 13.21
N LEU A 71 6.58 13.29 12.66
CA LEU A 71 7.21 14.06 11.58
C LEU A 71 7.47 13.10 10.41
N ASN A 72 7.09 13.50 9.20
CA ASN A 72 7.43 12.81 7.97
C ASN A 72 8.14 13.79 7.02
N ILE A 73 9.25 13.36 6.42
CA ILE A 73 10.01 14.13 5.42
C ILE A 73 10.15 13.27 4.18
N SER A 74 9.69 13.79 3.03
CA SER A 74 9.89 13.17 1.73
C SER A 74 11.25 13.57 1.15
N ILE A 75 12.02 12.61 0.68
CA ILE A 75 13.35 12.79 0.10
C ILE A 75 13.30 12.36 -1.35
N PRO A 76 13.92 13.05 -2.32
CA PRO A 76 13.92 12.67 -3.73
C PRO A 76 14.87 11.49 -4.02
N SER A 77 14.77 10.41 -3.23
CA SER A 77 15.54 9.18 -3.34
C SER A 77 14.59 7.99 -3.52
N SER A 78 14.81 7.19 -4.54
CA SER A 78 14.03 5.96 -4.78
C SER A 78 14.76 5.06 -5.79
N HIS A 79 14.28 3.82 -5.95
CA HIS A 79 14.79 2.89 -6.97
C HIS A 79 14.76 3.47 -8.40
N LEU A 80 13.87 4.44 -8.67
CA LEU A 80 13.80 5.14 -9.96
C LEU A 80 15.04 5.98 -10.27
N ARG A 81 15.93 6.15 -9.30
CA ARG A 81 17.19 6.91 -9.40
C ARG A 81 18.42 6.03 -9.22
N ASP A 82 18.21 4.73 -9.11
CA ASP A 82 19.33 3.80 -9.05
C ASP A 82 20.10 3.85 -10.38
N PRO A 83 21.42 3.83 -10.35
CA PRO A 83 22.21 3.73 -11.57
C PRO A 83 21.91 2.42 -12.30
N GLU A 84 22.06 2.44 -13.63
CA GLU A 84 21.86 1.24 -14.46
C GLU A 84 22.71 0.06 -13.96
N GLY A 85 22.08 -1.09 -13.78
CA GLY A 85 22.71 -2.31 -13.26
C GLY A 85 23.02 -2.31 -11.76
N LEU A 86 22.68 -1.24 -11.03
CA LEU A 86 22.88 -1.10 -9.59
C LEU A 86 21.55 -0.92 -8.83
N THR A 87 20.49 -1.53 -9.35
CA THR A 87 19.17 -1.48 -8.69
C THR A 87 19.25 -1.98 -7.25
N GLY A 88 18.72 -1.20 -6.31
CA GLY A 88 18.78 -1.44 -4.87
C GLY A 88 19.70 -0.50 -4.10
N VAL A 89 20.42 0.40 -4.78
CA VAL A 89 21.28 1.39 -4.12
C VAL A 89 20.49 2.33 -3.22
N ALA A 90 19.33 2.82 -3.67
CA ALA A 90 18.46 3.68 -2.86
C ALA A 90 17.96 2.97 -1.59
N GLU A 91 17.55 1.69 -1.72
CA GLU A 91 17.11 0.86 -0.59
C GLU A 91 18.27 0.62 0.41
N ALA A 92 19.44 0.24 -0.12
CA ALA A 92 20.65 0.03 0.68
C ALA A 92 21.05 1.31 1.43
N THR A 93 21.00 2.46 0.76
CA THR A 93 21.33 3.75 1.37
C THR A 93 20.40 4.06 2.52
N ALA A 94 19.10 3.96 2.31
CA ALA A 94 18.08 4.19 3.35
C ALA A 94 18.28 3.26 4.57
N ALA A 95 18.48 1.96 4.32
CA ALA A 95 18.66 0.97 5.37
C ALA A 95 19.94 1.19 6.17
N LEU A 96 21.06 1.51 5.51
CA LEU A 96 22.37 1.63 6.16
C LEU A 96 22.60 2.96 6.86
N MET A 97 21.87 4.02 6.51
CA MET A 97 21.86 5.26 7.29
C MET A 97 21.45 5.03 8.74
N MET A 98 20.54 4.09 8.98
CA MET A 98 20.04 3.72 10.32
C MET A 98 21.02 2.84 11.11
N LEU A 99 22.08 2.32 10.49
CA LEU A 99 22.98 1.34 11.07
C LEU A 99 24.33 1.91 11.52
N GLY A 100 24.50 3.23 11.43
CA GLY A 100 25.69 3.90 11.99
C GLY A 100 25.89 5.31 11.46
N THR A 101 26.33 6.17 12.37
CA THR A 101 26.77 7.53 12.11
C THR A 101 28.25 7.68 12.45
N THR A 102 28.81 8.86 12.24
CA THR A 102 30.19 9.16 12.66
C THR A 102 30.35 9.19 14.18
N THR A 103 29.24 9.28 14.94
CA THR A 103 29.24 9.39 16.41
C THR A 103 28.61 8.21 17.12
N ARG A 104 27.74 7.41 16.44
CA ARG A 104 26.99 6.30 17.02
C ARG A 104 27.04 5.07 16.12
N ASN A 105 27.20 3.89 16.71
CA ASN A 105 26.95 2.62 16.01
C ASN A 105 25.46 2.25 16.07
N ALA A 106 25.06 1.19 15.35
CA ALA A 106 23.66 0.73 15.26
C ALA A 106 23.03 0.46 16.64
N ARG A 107 23.77 -0.17 17.57
CA ARG A 107 23.28 -0.43 18.92
C ARG A 107 23.03 0.86 19.71
N GLN A 108 23.95 1.82 19.65
CA GLN A 108 23.81 3.11 20.32
C GLN A 108 22.64 3.94 19.76
N ILE A 109 22.38 3.87 18.44
CA ILE A 109 21.18 4.50 17.83
C ILE A 109 19.92 3.85 18.40
N SER A 110 19.87 2.52 18.43
CA SER A 110 18.71 1.78 18.95
C SER A 110 18.47 2.04 20.45
N GLU A 111 19.51 2.05 21.27
CA GLU A 111 19.45 2.38 22.70
C GLU A 111 18.95 3.82 22.91
N ALA A 112 19.55 4.80 22.20
CA ALA A 112 19.14 6.20 22.32
C ALA A 112 17.67 6.45 21.97
N LEU A 113 17.14 5.74 20.96
CA LEU A 113 15.73 5.81 20.62
C LEU A 113 14.83 5.05 21.62
N GLY A 114 15.29 3.89 22.10
CA GLY A 114 14.58 3.09 23.10
C GLY A 114 14.43 3.83 24.44
N ASP A 115 15.48 4.50 24.91
CA ASP A 115 15.47 5.22 26.18
C ASP A 115 14.47 6.39 26.21
N ILE A 116 14.17 6.98 25.07
CA ILE A 116 13.21 8.10 24.93
C ILE A 116 11.85 7.67 24.36
N GLY A 117 11.65 6.37 24.10
CA GLY A 117 10.41 5.87 23.51
C GLY A 117 10.11 6.44 22.11
N ALA A 118 11.14 6.78 21.34
CA ALA A 118 11.01 7.32 19.99
C ALA A 118 11.27 6.26 18.93
N THR A 119 10.74 6.49 17.74
CA THR A 119 11.03 5.68 16.54
C THR A 119 11.47 6.59 15.40
N ILE A 120 12.50 6.15 14.68
CA ILE A 120 12.92 6.75 13.42
C ILE A 120 12.98 5.62 12.39
N SER A 121 12.47 5.88 11.20
CA SER A 121 12.61 4.96 10.06
C SER A 121 12.91 5.74 8.78
N ILE A 122 13.71 5.16 7.92
CA ILE A 122 13.99 5.67 6.57
C ILE A 122 13.65 4.55 5.60
N THR A 123 12.69 4.81 4.72
CA THR A 123 12.28 3.84 3.70
C THR A 123 12.47 4.45 2.33
N ALA A 124 13.26 3.80 1.47
CA ALA A 124 13.29 4.18 0.07
C ALA A 124 11.97 3.75 -0.60
N GLY A 125 11.37 4.66 -1.36
CA GLY A 125 10.19 4.35 -2.17
C GLY A 125 10.53 3.31 -3.21
N GLY A 126 10.36 2.04 -2.86
CA GLY A 126 10.49 0.90 -3.76
C GLY A 126 9.13 0.26 -3.94
N GLY A 127 8.78 -0.11 -5.16
CA GLY A 127 7.57 -0.84 -5.45
C GLY A 127 7.53 -2.16 -4.70
N GLY A 128 6.41 -2.50 -4.05
CA GLY A 128 6.11 -3.86 -3.75
C GLY A 128 5.99 -4.32 -2.30
N GLY A 129 5.84 -3.42 -1.36
CA GLY A 129 5.43 -3.77 0.00
C GLY A 129 3.92 -3.65 0.21
N GLY A 130 3.12 -4.38 -0.53
CA GLY A 130 1.68 -4.51 -0.32
C GLY A 130 1.32 -5.26 0.96
N GLY A 131 1.70 -4.74 2.12
CA GLY A 131 1.15 -5.16 3.41
C GLY A 131 -0.27 -4.61 3.55
N ARG A 132 -1.22 -5.43 3.95
CA ARG A 132 -2.58 -5.03 4.32
C ARG A 132 -2.50 -3.85 5.31
N GLY A 133 -2.85 -2.64 4.89
CA GLY A 133 -3.01 -1.46 5.74
C GLY A 133 -1.79 -0.54 5.85
N GLY A 134 -0.70 -0.77 5.14
CA GLY A 134 0.39 0.20 5.05
C GLY A 134 0.01 1.34 4.10
N ASN A 135 0.05 2.59 4.57
CA ASN A 135 0.17 3.74 3.69
C ASN A 135 1.30 3.42 2.70
N ALA A 136 0.96 3.33 1.42
CA ALA A 136 1.96 3.26 0.37
C ALA A 136 2.89 4.47 0.60
N GLY A 137 4.09 4.21 1.09
CA GLY A 137 5.10 5.24 1.21
C GLY A 137 5.20 5.97 -0.12
N GLY A 138 5.30 7.26 -0.07
CA GLY A 138 5.29 8.28 -1.11
C GLY A 138 5.00 7.78 -2.53
N ALA A 139 4.54 8.63 -3.41
CA ALA A 139 4.08 8.29 -4.77
C ALA A 139 5.10 7.56 -5.68
N GLY A 140 5.88 6.65 -5.11
CA GLY A 140 6.82 5.76 -5.80
C GLY A 140 8.18 6.38 -6.17
N GLY A 141 8.33 7.70 -5.99
CA GLY A 141 9.53 8.42 -6.43
C GLY A 141 10.39 9.05 -5.32
N THR A 142 10.03 8.84 -4.07
CA THR A 142 10.68 9.46 -2.91
C THR A 142 10.94 8.45 -1.81
N ALA A 143 12.03 8.65 -1.05
CA ALA A 143 12.19 8.04 0.26
C ALA A 143 11.41 8.83 1.30
N THR A 144 10.98 8.16 2.37
CA THR A 144 10.31 8.80 3.50
C THR A 144 11.11 8.58 4.77
N ILE A 145 11.39 9.68 5.46
CA ILE A 145 11.89 9.66 6.83
C ILE A 145 10.69 9.89 7.74
N SER A 146 10.47 8.97 8.66
CA SER A 146 9.39 9.08 9.65
C SER A 146 9.96 9.08 11.06
N VAL A 147 9.51 10.03 11.88
CA VAL A 147 9.85 10.15 13.31
C VAL A 147 8.56 10.14 14.11
N SER A 148 8.54 9.38 15.19
CA SER A 148 7.45 9.43 16.18
C SER A 148 8.04 9.44 17.58
N SER A 149 7.55 10.32 18.44
CA SER A 149 8.00 10.43 19.84
C SER A 149 6.93 11.02 20.74
N LEU A 150 7.15 10.94 22.05
CA LEU A 150 6.44 11.80 23.01
C LEU A 150 6.87 13.27 22.79
N THR A 151 5.98 14.21 23.11
CA THR A 151 6.23 15.64 22.99
C THR A 151 7.46 16.08 23.78
N GLU A 152 7.63 15.59 25.01
CA GLU A 152 8.77 15.90 25.89
C GLU A 152 10.11 15.39 25.34
N ASN A 153 10.10 14.32 24.53
CA ASN A 153 11.31 13.70 23.99
C ASN A 153 11.61 14.11 22.53
N PHE A 154 10.79 14.98 21.94
CA PHE A 154 10.92 15.32 20.51
C PHE A 154 12.27 15.96 20.16
N ASP A 155 12.81 16.83 21.03
CA ASP A 155 14.14 17.44 20.80
C ASP A 155 15.26 16.40 20.81
N ALA A 156 15.19 15.38 21.69
CA ALA A 156 16.13 14.29 21.73
C ALA A 156 16.01 13.41 20.47
N ALA A 157 14.77 13.13 20.03
CA ALA A 157 14.53 12.39 18.78
C ALA A 157 15.06 13.14 17.55
N LEU A 158 14.89 14.48 17.50
CA LEU A 158 15.45 15.31 16.44
C LEU A 158 16.98 15.30 16.46
N ALA A 159 17.63 15.27 17.63
CA ALA A 159 19.08 15.19 17.72
C ALA A 159 19.62 13.87 17.13
N VAL A 160 18.93 12.74 17.39
CA VAL A 160 19.26 11.44 16.77
C VAL A 160 19.01 11.46 15.26
N LEU A 161 17.86 12.01 14.81
CA LEU A 161 17.55 12.18 13.40
C LEU A 161 18.63 12.99 12.67
N THR A 162 19.03 14.13 13.25
CA THR A 162 20.05 15.01 12.68
C THR A 162 21.37 14.29 12.50
N ASP A 163 21.79 13.50 13.49
CA ASP A 163 23.00 12.71 13.40
C ASP A 163 22.93 11.64 12.29
N ILE A 164 21.80 10.91 12.21
CA ILE A 164 21.56 9.91 11.15
C ILE A 164 21.53 10.56 9.76
N LEU A 165 20.85 11.71 9.66
CA LEU A 165 20.63 12.36 8.36
C LEU A 165 21.87 13.10 7.84
N LEU A 166 22.65 13.75 8.73
CA LEU A 166 23.77 14.59 8.33
C LEU A 166 25.13 13.90 8.40
N HIS A 167 25.26 12.83 9.19
CA HIS A 167 26.52 12.18 9.46
C HIS A 167 26.52 10.64 9.30
N PRO A 168 25.83 10.08 8.28
CA PRO A 168 25.80 8.62 8.10
C PRO A 168 27.22 8.10 7.78
N ALA A 169 27.59 6.99 8.42
CA ALA A 169 28.93 6.40 8.27
C ALA A 169 28.99 5.23 7.28
N PHE A 170 27.85 4.58 7.01
CA PHE A 170 27.76 3.37 6.18
C PHE A 170 28.80 2.31 6.60
N PRO A 171 28.74 1.75 7.83
CA PRO A 171 29.76 0.83 8.33
C PRO A 171 29.92 -0.40 7.42
N ALA A 172 31.15 -0.81 7.15
CA ALA A 172 31.44 -1.89 6.20
C ALA A 172 30.87 -3.25 6.65
N ASP A 173 30.94 -3.54 7.95
CA ASP A 173 30.41 -4.77 8.54
C ASP A 173 28.88 -4.81 8.51
N GLU A 174 28.20 -3.69 8.73
CA GLU A 174 26.75 -3.58 8.59
C GLU A 174 26.32 -3.70 7.13
N PHE A 175 27.10 -3.18 6.19
CA PHE A 175 26.83 -3.34 4.77
C PHE A 175 26.89 -4.82 4.36
N GLU A 176 27.91 -5.57 4.80
CA GLU A 176 27.99 -7.01 4.49
C GLU A 176 26.88 -7.83 5.17
N ARG A 177 26.49 -7.46 6.40
CA ARG A 177 25.32 -8.07 7.06
C ARG A 177 24.02 -7.78 6.31
N TRP A 178 23.83 -6.54 5.86
CA TRP A 178 22.67 -6.16 5.04
C TRP A 178 22.65 -6.95 3.73
N ARG A 179 23.79 -7.01 3.01
CA ARG A 179 23.93 -7.78 1.77
C ARG A 179 23.56 -9.25 1.96
N SER A 180 24.06 -9.86 3.01
CA SER A 180 23.74 -11.27 3.35
C SER A 180 22.25 -11.47 3.62
N ARG A 181 21.62 -10.57 4.39
CA ARG A 181 20.18 -10.63 4.64
C ARG A 181 19.38 -10.46 3.35
N GLN A 182 19.77 -9.52 2.48
CA GLN A 182 19.08 -9.32 1.19
C GLN A 182 19.18 -10.55 0.27
N ARG A 183 20.32 -11.23 0.23
CA ARG A 183 20.41 -12.51 -0.50
C ARG A 183 19.38 -13.53 -0.01
N SER A 184 19.25 -13.68 1.28
CA SER A 184 18.27 -14.60 1.87
C SER A 184 16.84 -14.18 1.56
N THR A 185 16.56 -12.89 1.63
CA THR A 185 15.23 -12.34 1.27
C THR A 185 14.90 -12.57 -0.20
N LEU A 186 15.84 -12.34 -1.10
CA LEU A 186 15.68 -12.59 -2.54
C LEU A 186 15.46 -14.08 -2.83
N ALA A 187 16.22 -14.97 -2.19
CA ALA A 187 16.03 -16.40 -2.32
C ALA A 187 14.63 -16.83 -1.85
N GLN A 188 14.15 -16.27 -0.74
CA GLN A 188 12.79 -16.53 -0.23
C GLN A 188 11.71 -15.95 -1.17
N ALA A 189 11.89 -14.74 -1.70
CA ALA A 189 10.95 -14.12 -2.62
C ALA A 189 10.69 -14.99 -3.87
N ARG A 190 11.70 -15.68 -4.38
CA ARG A 190 11.58 -16.64 -5.51
C ARG A 190 10.73 -17.85 -5.19
N THR A 191 10.54 -18.18 -3.91
CA THR A 191 9.64 -19.27 -3.50
C THR A 191 8.20 -18.80 -3.32
N SER A 192 7.94 -17.48 -3.34
CA SER A 192 6.63 -16.87 -3.16
C SER A 192 5.92 -16.67 -4.50
N PRO A 193 4.78 -17.34 -4.76
CA PRO A 193 4.00 -17.11 -5.98
C PRO A 193 3.57 -15.65 -6.13
N ALA A 194 3.16 -14.99 -5.03
CA ALA A 194 2.76 -13.60 -5.05
C ALA A 194 3.91 -12.65 -5.44
N SER A 195 5.15 -12.94 -5.01
CA SER A 195 6.34 -12.17 -5.42
C SER A 195 6.60 -12.32 -6.91
N LEU A 196 6.53 -13.55 -7.43
CA LEU A 196 6.72 -13.85 -8.86
C LEU A 196 5.62 -13.19 -9.72
N SER A 197 4.36 -13.25 -9.27
CA SER A 197 3.25 -12.60 -9.97
C SER A 197 3.43 -11.09 -10.05
N ASN A 198 3.83 -10.45 -8.94
CA ASN A 198 4.04 -9.00 -8.91
C ASN A 198 5.25 -8.59 -9.77
N GLU A 199 6.26 -9.45 -9.83
CA GLU A 199 7.42 -9.29 -10.69
C GLU A 199 7.02 -9.23 -12.14
N GLU A 200 6.37 -10.25 -12.56
CA GLU A 200 5.95 -10.35 -13.94
C GLU A 200 4.93 -9.27 -14.31
N LEU A 201 4.04 -8.91 -13.39
CA LEU A 201 3.13 -7.78 -13.58
C LEU A 201 3.88 -6.50 -13.95
N MET A 202 4.93 -6.17 -13.22
CA MET A 202 5.70 -4.94 -13.47
C MET A 202 6.52 -5.04 -14.76
N ASN A 203 7.09 -6.20 -15.06
CA ASN A 203 7.80 -6.46 -16.32
C ASN A 203 6.88 -6.26 -17.54
N VAL A 204 5.67 -6.83 -17.47
CA VAL A 204 4.66 -6.75 -18.53
C VAL A 204 4.13 -5.32 -18.70
N LEU A 205 3.81 -4.65 -17.59
CA LEU A 205 3.22 -3.31 -17.66
C LEU A 205 4.24 -2.22 -18.00
N TYR A 206 5.50 -2.36 -17.58
CA TYR A 206 6.54 -1.33 -17.72
C TYR A 206 7.86 -1.91 -18.24
N PRO A 207 7.86 -2.55 -19.41
CA PRO A 207 9.07 -3.18 -19.94
C PRO A 207 10.16 -2.12 -20.19
N SER A 208 11.39 -2.50 -19.90
CA SER A 208 12.60 -1.74 -20.25
C SER A 208 12.73 -0.35 -19.61
N ASP A 209 12.11 -0.10 -18.46
CA ASP A 209 12.34 1.13 -17.71
C ASP A 209 12.49 0.89 -16.20
N ALA A 210 12.97 1.93 -15.48
CA ALA A 210 13.26 1.83 -14.06
C ALA A 210 12.02 1.53 -13.18
N ARG A 211 10.79 1.69 -13.71
CA ARG A 211 9.56 1.40 -12.96
C ARG A 211 9.41 -0.09 -12.63
N HIS A 212 9.95 -0.97 -13.46
CA HIS A 212 9.97 -2.41 -13.19
C HIS A 212 11.21 -2.87 -12.44
N SER A 213 12.24 -2.02 -12.39
CA SER A 213 13.53 -2.39 -11.77
C SER A 213 13.41 -2.69 -10.29
N ARG A 214 14.06 -3.75 -9.86
CA ARG A 214 14.13 -4.15 -8.46
C ARG A 214 15.46 -4.79 -8.15
N LEU A 215 15.76 -4.92 -6.87
CA LEU A 215 16.94 -5.58 -6.38
C LEU A 215 16.97 -7.04 -6.87
N THR A 216 18.09 -7.42 -7.48
CA THR A 216 18.41 -8.79 -7.90
C THR A 216 19.69 -9.23 -7.25
N VAL A 217 20.00 -10.55 -7.27
CA VAL A 217 21.31 -11.03 -6.79
C VAL A 217 22.44 -10.40 -7.61
N ALA A 218 22.27 -10.28 -8.92
CA ALA A 218 23.26 -9.72 -9.82
C ALA A 218 23.54 -8.22 -9.55
N SER A 219 22.51 -7.42 -9.25
CA SER A 219 22.69 -6.02 -8.86
C SER A 219 23.25 -5.91 -7.43
N LEU A 220 22.76 -6.74 -6.50
CA LEU A 220 23.24 -6.76 -5.11
C LEU A 220 24.74 -7.02 -5.02
N ASP A 221 25.29 -7.89 -5.88
CA ASP A 221 26.70 -8.23 -5.91
C ASP A 221 27.60 -7.09 -6.43
N LYS A 222 27.02 -6.21 -7.24
CA LYS A 222 27.73 -5.04 -7.81
C LYS A 222 27.67 -3.81 -6.93
N ILE A 223 26.68 -3.71 -6.02
CA ILE A 223 26.55 -2.55 -5.12
C ILE A 223 27.73 -2.47 -4.17
N THR A 224 28.35 -1.30 -4.06
CA THR A 224 29.44 -1.01 -3.13
C THR A 224 29.06 0.08 -2.14
N ARG A 225 29.82 0.23 -1.06
CA ARG A 225 29.66 1.34 -0.11
C ARG A 225 29.77 2.71 -0.79
N GLU A 226 30.67 2.83 -1.73
CA GLU A 226 30.90 4.06 -2.50
C GLU A 226 29.64 4.47 -3.25
N ASN A 227 28.93 3.50 -3.85
CA ASN A 227 27.64 3.79 -4.52
C ASN A 227 26.60 4.35 -3.53
N LEU A 228 26.55 3.85 -2.29
CA LEU A 228 25.66 4.36 -1.28
C LEU A 228 26.02 5.80 -0.88
N MET A 229 27.32 6.06 -0.69
CA MET A 229 27.81 7.40 -0.34
C MET A 229 27.54 8.42 -1.45
N GLU A 230 27.71 8.03 -2.72
CA GLU A 230 27.38 8.86 -3.88
C GLU A 230 25.87 9.14 -3.96
N HIS A 231 25.05 8.09 -3.81
CA HIS A 231 23.59 8.21 -3.80
C HIS A 231 23.11 9.13 -2.67
N TYR A 232 23.65 8.95 -1.46
CA TYR A 232 23.35 9.82 -0.33
C TYR A 232 23.69 11.27 -0.62
N LYS A 233 24.91 11.57 -1.07
CA LYS A 233 25.36 12.95 -1.37
C LYS A 233 24.48 13.61 -2.44
N ARG A 234 23.98 12.84 -3.39
CA ARG A 234 23.23 13.35 -4.52
C ARG A 234 21.75 13.56 -4.21
N TYR A 235 21.12 12.70 -3.41
CA TYR A 235 19.68 12.64 -3.27
C TYR A 235 19.15 12.91 -1.85
N TYR A 236 19.98 12.79 -0.81
CA TYR A 236 19.57 13.15 0.54
C TYR A 236 19.90 14.63 0.80
N VAL A 237 19.15 15.48 0.13
CA VAL A 237 19.32 16.94 0.13
C VAL A 237 17.96 17.63 0.27
N PRO A 238 17.87 18.80 0.91
CA PRO A 238 16.61 19.56 1.04
C PRO A 238 16.27 20.26 -0.28
N SER A 239 15.78 19.50 -1.26
CA SER A 239 15.52 19.94 -2.64
C SER A 239 14.10 20.46 -2.86
N GLY A 240 13.61 21.34 -1.98
CA GLY A 240 12.20 21.77 -2.01
C GLY A 240 11.24 20.69 -1.53
N ASP A 241 11.75 19.77 -0.74
CA ASP A 241 11.06 18.62 -0.18
C ASP A 241 9.85 19.01 0.64
N LEU A 242 8.92 18.07 0.72
CA LEU A 242 7.70 18.22 1.52
C LEU A 242 7.90 17.51 2.85
N ALA A 243 7.75 18.26 3.95
CA ALA A 243 7.70 17.70 5.29
C ALA A 243 6.33 17.94 5.91
N GLY A 244 5.88 17.01 6.73
CA GLY A 244 4.65 17.12 7.50
C GLY A 244 4.90 16.80 8.96
N ILE A 245 4.38 17.64 9.86
CA ILE A 245 4.41 17.41 11.30
C ILE A 245 3.01 17.48 11.87
N VAL A 246 2.67 16.56 12.75
CA VAL A 246 1.39 16.54 13.46
C VAL A 246 1.59 16.10 14.90
N GLY A 247 0.83 16.71 15.80
CA GLY A 247 0.84 16.32 17.21
C GLY A 247 0.72 17.50 18.16
N ASP A 248 1.12 17.26 19.40
CA ASP A 248 1.09 18.24 20.49
C ASP A 248 2.26 19.22 20.38
N ILE A 249 2.18 20.07 19.36
CA ILE A 249 3.17 21.11 19.04
C ILE A 249 2.49 22.26 18.30
N ASN A 250 2.78 23.49 18.68
CA ASN A 250 2.29 24.64 17.96
C ASN A 250 3.17 24.99 16.74
N PRO A 251 2.64 25.71 15.74
CA PRO A 251 3.38 25.99 14.50
C PRO A 251 4.69 26.78 14.68
N ARG A 252 4.76 27.68 15.64
CA ARG A 252 5.99 28.48 15.90
C ARG A 252 7.09 27.58 16.48
N GLU A 253 6.72 26.74 17.43
CA GLU A 253 7.63 25.78 18.05
C GLU A 253 8.12 24.74 17.05
N ALA A 254 7.23 24.20 16.21
CA ALA A 254 7.59 23.26 15.15
C ALA A 254 8.65 23.85 14.22
N VAL A 255 8.45 25.06 13.73
CA VAL A 255 9.43 25.75 12.88
C VAL A 255 10.74 25.95 13.61
N ALA A 256 10.72 26.47 14.84
CA ALA A 256 11.94 26.75 15.60
C ALA A 256 12.78 25.49 15.86
N LYS A 257 12.13 24.37 16.26
CA LYS A 257 12.80 23.08 16.49
C LYS A 257 13.38 22.50 15.20
N LEU A 258 12.63 22.53 14.11
CA LEU A 258 13.09 22.01 12.82
C LEU A 258 14.16 22.87 12.17
N GLU A 259 14.10 24.20 12.28
CA GLU A 259 15.19 25.09 11.87
C GLU A 259 16.49 24.80 12.63
N LYS A 260 16.40 24.62 13.96
CA LYS A 260 17.55 24.26 14.78
C LYS A 260 18.16 22.91 14.38
N ALA A 261 17.31 21.91 14.09
CA ALA A 261 17.74 20.54 13.77
C ALA A 261 18.22 20.39 12.33
N LEU A 262 17.51 20.98 11.37
CA LEU A 262 17.68 20.73 9.94
C LEU A 262 18.20 21.93 9.14
N GLY A 263 18.27 23.13 9.72
CA GLY A 263 18.70 24.34 9.01
C GLY A 263 20.14 24.26 8.48
N GLY A 264 20.98 23.43 9.10
CA GLY A 264 22.33 23.10 8.60
C GLY A 264 22.37 22.10 7.45
N TRP A 265 21.26 21.42 7.14
CA TRP A 265 21.15 20.49 6.04
C TRP A 265 21.08 21.27 4.72
N LYS A 266 22.10 21.08 3.88
CA LYS A 266 22.28 21.84 2.64
C LYS A 266 22.28 20.91 1.43
N GLY A 267 21.84 21.43 0.29
CA GLY A 267 21.86 20.73 -0.98
C GLY A 267 21.29 21.58 -2.09
N GLY A 268 21.31 21.05 -3.30
CA GLY A 268 20.77 21.69 -4.49
C GLY A 268 19.50 21.01 -4.98
N PRO A 269 18.85 21.58 -6.00
CA PRO A 269 17.67 20.96 -6.61
C PRO A 269 18.02 19.59 -7.22
N VAL A 270 17.08 18.66 -7.09
CA VAL A 270 17.15 17.35 -7.75
C VAL A 270 16.16 17.33 -8.89
N GLU A 271 16.65 17.02 -10.09
CA GLU A 271 15.81 16.97 -11.28
C GLU A 271 14.68 15.93 -11.13
N PRO A 272 13.45 16.25 -11.56
CA PRO A 272 12.36 15.30 -11.54
C PRO A 272 12.68 14.06 -12.37
N VAL A 273 12.24 12.89 -11.91
CA VAL A 273 12.27 11.67 -12.74
C VAL A 273 11.18 11.77 -13.78
N THR A 274 11.53 11.50 -15.05
CA THR A 274 10.59 11.45 -16.16
C THR A 274 10.68 10.10 -16.85
N PHE A 275 9.52 9.59 -17.28
CA PHE A 275 9.44 8.35 -18.05
C PHE A 275 8.76 8.60 -19.39
N PRO A 276 9.15 7.87 -20.43
CA PRO A 276 8.42 7.90 -21.70
C PRO A 276 6.99 7.41 -21.45
N VAL A 277 6.06 7.96 -22.22
CA VAL A 277 4.68 7.44 -22.23
C VAL A 277 4.74 6.00 -22.74
N ALA A 278 4.35 5.08 -21.88
CA ALA A 278 4.37 3.67 -22.23
C ALA A 278 3.29 3.38 -23.29
N ALA A 279 3.66 2.62 -24.34
CA ALA A 279 2.71 2.24 -25.39
C ALA A 279 1.51 1.46 -24.82
N PRO A 280 0.28 1.64 -25.31
CA PRO A 280 -0.87 0.87 -24.91
C PRO A 280 -0.63 -0.64 -25.10
N ILE A 281 -1.08 -1.46 -24.15
CA ILE A 281 -1.13 -2.91 -24.31
C ILE A 281 -2.50 -3.21 -24.90
N ALA A 282 -2.54 -3.61 -26.16
CA ALA A 282 -3.79 -3.77 -26.91
C ALA A 282 -4.35 -5.18 -26.90
N GLU A 283 -3.49 -6.20 -26.76
CA GLU A 283 -3.88 -7.60 -26.90
C GLU A 283 -3.97 -8.30 -25.54
N LYS A 284 -4.94 -9.21 -25.42
CA LYS A 284 -5.05 -10.11 -24.28
C LYS A 284 -3.95 -11.16 -24.33
N LYS A 285 -3.30 -11.41 -23.20
CA LYS A 285 -2.23 -12.39 -23.09
C LYS A 285 -2.18 -13.05 -21.73
N VAL A 286 -1.74 -14.30 -21.69
CA VAL A 286 -1.50 -15.06 -20.47
C VAL A 286 0.00 -15.31 -20.31
N TRP A 287 0.53 -14.94 -19.17
CA TRP A 287 1.93 -15.11 -18.76
C TRP A 287 1.99 -16.22 -17.71
N LEU A 288 2.56 -17.35 -18.07
CA LEU A 288 2.60 -18.53 -17.21
C LEU A 288 3.98 -18.71 -16.61
N ILE A 289 4.07 -18.62 -15.29
CA ILE A 289 5.25 -18.99 -14.51
C ILE A 289 4.99 -20.40 -13.93
N SER A 290 5.69 -21.39 -14.47
CA SER A 290 5.50 -22.78 -14.06
C SER A 290 6.20 -23.09 -12.74
N ARG A 291 5.44 -23.63 -11.78
CA ARG A 291 5.93 -24.14 -10.51
C ARG A 291 5.41 -25.58 -10.30
N PRO A 292 6.17 -26.57 -10.74
CA PRO A 292 5.76 -27.98 -10.65
C PRO A 292 5.37 -28.38 -9.21
N GLY A 293 4.28 -29.12 -9.09
CA GLY A 293 3.78 -29.60 -7.81
C GLY A 293 3.00 -28.56 -6.98
N SER A 294 2.77 -27.36 -7.48
CA SER A 294 1.93 -26.36 -6.79
C SER A 294 0.49 -26.85 -6.69
N VAL A 295 -0.06 -26.79 -5.48
CA VAL A 295 -1.48 -27.13 -5.20
C VAL A 295 -2.42 -25.94 -5.38
N GLN A 296 -1.86 -24.75 -5.56
CA GLN A 296 -2.59 -23.50 -5.81
C GLN A 296 -2.05 -22.83 -7.07
N THR A 297 -2.92 -22.03 -7.68
CA THR A 297 -2.60 -21.09 -8.76
C THR A 297 -2.83 -19.68 -8.27
N ASP A 298 -1.79 -18.84 -8.31
CA ASP A 298 -1.92 -17.42 -8.10
C ASP A 298 -2.21 -16.74 -9.43
N LEU A 299 -3.24 -15.90 -9.45
CA LEU A 299 -3.72 -15.21 -10.63
C LEU A 299 -3.71 -13.70 -10.39
N VAL A 300 -3.11 -12.95 -11.30
CA VAL A 300 -3.20 -11.49 -11.35
C VAL A 300 -3.69 -11.08 -12.73
N LEU A 301 -4.78 -10.33 -12.77
CA LEU A 301 -5.37 -9.79 -13.98
C LEU A 301 -5.17 -8.28 -13.96
N ALA A 302 -4.51 -7.72 -14.96
CA ALA A 302 -4.17 -6.31 -14.94
C ALA A 302 -4.05 -5.70 -16.34
N ASN A 303 -4.09 -4.37 -16.38
CA ASN A 303 -3.57 -3.54 -17.47
C ASN A 303 -3.30 -2.14 -16.94
N ARG A 304 -2.59 -1.32 -17.74
CA ARG A 304 -2.43 0.10 -17.45
C ARG A 304 -3.78 0.79 -17.36
N ALA A 305 -3.89 1.74 -16.46
CA ALA A 305 -5.14 2.39 -16.15
C ALA A 305 -4.94 3.90 -15.89
N ILE A 306 -5.49 4.39 -14.81
CA ILE A 306 -5.74 5.79 -14.57
C ILE A 306 -4.59 6.50 -13.84
N ASP A 307 -4.32 7.74 -14.21
CA ASP A 307 -3.53 8.70 -13.45
C ASP A 307 -4.31 9.23 -12.24
N ARG A 308 -3.60 9.52 -11.14
CA ARG A 308 -4.19 10.06 -9.91
C ARG A 308 -4.90 11.40 -10.11
N ASN A 309 -4.43 12.20 -11.06
CA ASN A 309 -4.97 13.54 -11.37
C ASN A 309 -6.10 13.49 -12.41
N SER A 310 -6.45 12.31 -12.89
CA SER A 310 -7.55 12.16 -13.85
C SER A 310 -8.89 12.60 -13.25
N PRO A 311 -9.74 13.31 -13.99
CA PRO A 311 -11.10 13.62 -13.57
C PRO A 311 -11.96 12.37 -13.32
N ASP A 312 -11.59 11.23 -13.92
CA ASP A 312 -12.26 9.95 -13.74
C ASP A 312 -11.92 9.24 -12.41
N TYR A 313 -10.92 9.75 -11.66
CA TYR A 313 -10.38 9.03 -10.50
C TYR A 313 -11.43 8.71 -9.43
N ILE A 314 -12.31 9.65 -9.10
CA ILE A 314 -13.37 9.43 -8.09
C ILE A 314 -14.39 8.40 -8.58
N ALA A 315 -14.79 8.45 -9.85
CA ALA A 315 -15.67 7.44 -10.42
C ALA A 315 -15.02 6.05 -10.44
N CYS A 316 -13.72 5.96 -10.71
CA CYS A 316 -12.94 4.72 -10.62
C CYS A 316 -12.88 4.16 -9.19
N LEU A 317 -12.77 5.01 -8.16
CA LEU A 317 -12.83 4.57 -6.77
C LEU A 317 -14.19 3.95 -6.44
N VAL A 318 -15.28 4.61 -6.84
CA VAL A 318 -16.64 4.10 -6.61
C VAL A 318 -16.86 2.80 -7.39
N MET A 319 -16.48 2.74 -8.64
CA MET A 319 -16.54 1.51 -9.45
C MET A 319 -15.77 0.37 -8.80
N ASN A 320 -14.55 0.60 -8.35
CA ASN A 320 -13.74 -0.42 -7.71
C ASN A 320 -14.29 -0.86 -6.35
N GLN A 321 -14.98 0.03 -5.62
CA GLN A 321 -15.67 -0.32 -4.39
C GLN A 321 -16.83 -1.28 -4.64
N VAL A 322 -17.51 -1.15 -5.78
CA VAL A 322 -18.53 -2.12 -6.23
C VAL A 322 -17.87 -3.43 -6.65
N LEU A 323 -16.80 -3.37 -7.44
CA LEU A 323 -16.20 -4.54 -8.08
C LEU A 323 -15.42 -5.41 -7.10
N GLY A 324 -14.41 -4.86 -6.41
CA GLY A 324 -13.45 -5.71 -5.69
C GLY A 324 -12.78 -5.08 -4.47
N SER A 325 -13.24 -3.92 -3.98
CA SER A 325 -12.67 -3.30 -2.79
C SER A 325 -13.47 -3.62 -1.53
N GLY A 326 -13.08 -4.70 -0.86
CA GLY A 326 -13.64 -5.09 0.44
C GLY A 326 -14.68 -6.21 0.40
N PRO A 327 -15.17 -6.64 1.58
CA PRO A 327 -16.02 -7.84 1.70
C PRO A 327 -17.41 -7.73 1.02
N ALA A 328 -17.94 -6.52 0.89
CA ALA A 328 -19.24 -6.30 0.25
C ALA A 328 -19.16 -6.21 -1.29
N ALA A 329 -17.95 -6.23 -1.86
CA ALA A 329 -17.74 -6.12 -3.30
C ALA A 329 -18.09 -7.42 -4.04
N ARG A 330 -18.43 -7.31 -5.33
CA ARG A 330 -18.87 -8.44 -6.17
C ARG A 330 -17.88 -9.59 -6.18
N LEU A 331 -16.60 -9.29 -6.42
CA LEU A 331 -15.56 -10.33 -6.50
C LEU A 331 -15.48 -11.15 -5.21
N PHE A 332 -15.48 -10.47 -4.07
CA PHE A 332 -15.40 -11.17 -2.78
C PHE A 332 -16.64 -12.01 -2.51
N ARG A 333 -17.83 -11.44 -2.68
CA ARG A 333 -19.11 -12.12 -2.47
C ARG A 333 -19.24 -13.34 -3.38
N ILE A 334 -18.99 -13.19 -4.67
CA ILE A 334 -19.23 -14.26 -5.66
C ILE A 334 -18.12 -15.32 -5.58
N ILE A 335 -16.84 -14.92 -5.71
CA ILE A 335 -15.72 -15.86 -5.88
C ILE A 335 -15.35 -16.53 -4.54
N ARG A 336 -15.41 -15.78 -3.42
CA ARG A 336 -15.07 -16.32 -2.11
C ARG A 336 -16.30 -16.91 -1.39
N GLU A 337 -17.40 -16.14 -1.22
CA GLU A 337 -18.50 -16.56 -0.35
C GLU A 337 -19.44 -17.55 -1.04
N GLU A 338 -19.84 -17.27 -2.28
CA GLU A 338 -20.78 -18.14 -2.99
C GLU A 338 -20.10 -19.35 -3.60
N LYS A 339 -18.91 -19.19 -4.20
CA LYS A 339 -18.19 -20.26 -4.91
C LYS A 339 -17.14 -20.97 -4.08
N GLY A 340 -16.58 -20.34 -3.06
CA GLY A 340 -15.55 -20.94 -2.21
C GLY A 340 -14.25 -21.26 -2.91
N TYR A 341 -13.90 -20.57 -4.01
CA TYR A 341 -12.70 -20.87 -4.81
C TYR A 341 -11.42 -20.36 -4.15
N THR A 342 -11.51 -19.29 -3.38
CA THR A 342 -10.38 -18.62 -2.76
C THR A 342 -10.67 -18.16 -1.34
N TYR A 343 -9.62 -17.95 -0.56
CA TYR A 343 -9.73 -17.26 0.73
C TYR A 343 -9.89 -15.74 0.58
N GLY A 344 -9.43 -15.17 -0.53
CA GLY A 344 -9.57 -13.75 -0.79
C GLY A 344 -9.32 -13.39 -2.25
N VAL A 345 -10.12 -12.47 -2.73
CA VAL A 345 -9.99 -11.83 -4.04
C VAL A 345 -10.25 -10.35 -3.88
N SER A 346 -9.52 -9.54 -4.61
CA SER A 346 -9.71 -8.09 -4.58
C SER A 346 -9.30 -7.46 -5.91
N SER A 347 -9.74 -6.23 -6.13
CA SER A 347 -9.23 -5.37 -7.18
C SER A 347 -8.83 -4.00 -6.65
N SER A 348 -7.92 -3.35 -7.34
CA SER A 348 -7.40 -2.03 -6.95
C SER A 348 -6.87 -1.24 -8.15
N PHE A 349 -6.81 0.08 -7.98
CA PHE A 349 -6.06 0.97 -8.84
C PHE A 349 -4.76 1.39 -8.15
N ALA A 350 -3.62 1.09 -8.77
CA ALA A 350 -2.36 1.71 -8.41
C ALA A 350 -2.28 3.04 -9.16
N ALA A 351 -2.69 4.11 -8.50
CA ALA A 351 -2.67 5.46 -9.08
C ALA A 351 -1.57 6.30 -8.42
N SER A 352 -0.32 5.86 -8.55
CA SER A 352 0.85 6.61 -8.12
C SER A 352 1.28 7.62 -9.19
N ARG A 353 2.28 8.44 -8.90
CA ARG A 353 2.81 9.39 -9.86
C ARG A 353 3.48 8.72 -11.07
N TYR A 354 4.02 7.52 -10.90
CA TYR A 354 4.84 6.84 -11.88
C TYR A 354 4.26 5.52 -12.38
N THR A 355 3.45 4.85 -11.57
CA THR A 355 2.80 3.59 -11.93
C THR A 355 1.30 3.72 -11.84
N GLN A 356 0.62 3.45 -12.95
CA GLN A 356 -0.83 3.58 -13.07
C GLN A 356 -1.38 2.33 -13.73
N HIS A 357 -2.00 1.45 -12.94
CA HIS A 357 -2.64 0.25 -13.44
C HIS A 357 -3.86 -0.14 -12.61
N PHE A 358 -4.76 -0.85 -13.23
CA PHE A 358 -5.77 -1.64 -12.55
C PHE A 358 -5.26 -3.06 -12.41
N SER A 359 -5.48 -3.69 -11.25
CA SER A 359 -5.20 -5.09 -11.04
C SER A 359 -6.25 -5.76 -10.17
N SER A 360 -6.49 -7.04 -10.43
CA SER A 360 -7.25 -7.93 -9.55
C SER A 360 -6.42 -9.18 -9.29
N SER A 361 -6.43 -9.67 -8.06
CA SER A 361 -5.63 -10.82 -7.65
C SER A 361 -6.40 -11.80 -6.79
N MET A 362 -6.10 -13.09 -6.97
CA MET A 362 -6.61 -14.18 -6.15
C MET A 362 -5.63 -15.36 -6.16
N SER A 363 -5.66 -16.18 -5.10
CA SER A 363 -5.00 -17.48 -5.05
C SER A 363 -6.07 -18.56 -4.92
N VAL A 364 -6.09 -19.52 -5.83
CA VAL A 364 -7.13 -20.56 -5.91
C VAL A 364 -6.51 -21.95 -5.92
N ARG A 365 -7.26 -22.98 -5.49
CA ARG A 365 -6.81 -24.36 -5.71
C ARG A 365 -6.66 -24.63 -7.20
N THR A 366 -5.64 -25.40 -7.58
CA THR A 366 -5.31 -25.69 -8.99
C THR A 366 -6.52 -26.27 -9.77
N GLU A 367 -7.34 -27.11 -9.12
CA GLU A 367 -8.50 -27.75 -9.74
C GLU A 367 -9.60 -26.78 -10.18
N VAL A 368 -9.71 -25.64 -9.51
CA VAL A 368 -10.77 -24.63 -9.78
C VAL A 368 -10.24 -23.41 -10.55
N THR A 369 -8.98 -23.45 -11.02
CA THR A 369 -8.34 -22.32 -11.71
C THR A 369 -9.17 -21.82 -12.90
N GLU A 370 -9.65 -22.74 -13.76
CA GLU A 370 -10.46 -22.38 -14.93
C GLU A 370 -11.77 -21.70 -14.55
N ALA A 371 -12.50 -22.30 -13.61
CA ALA A 371 -13.80 -21.78 -13.17
C ALA A 371 -13.66 -20.43 -12.49
N ALA A 372 -12.66 -20.28 -11.62
CA ALA A 372 -12.41 -19.02 -10.90
C ALA A 372 -11.99 -17.89 -11.86
N LEU A 373 -11.16 -18.18 -12.85
CA LEU A 373 -10.74 -17.21 -13.86
C LEU A 373 -11.92 -16.81 -14.78
N ALA A 374 -12.76 -17.76 -15.15
CA ALA A 374 -13.95 -17.49 -15.94
C ALA A 374 -14.94 -16.58 -15.18
N ASP A 375 -15.22 -16.88 -13.91
CA ASP A 375 -16.11 -16.08 -13.08
C ASP A 375 -15.56 -14.68 -12.83
N LEU A 376 -14.25 -14.54 -12.61
CA LEU A 376 -13.61 -13.22 -12.44
C LEU A 376 -13.71 -12.37 -13.72
N LEU A 377 -13.45 -12.96 -14.89
CA LEU A 377 -13.61 -12.27 -16.18
C LEU A 377 -15.07 -11.94 -16.47
N LYS A 378 -16.01 -12.78 -16.03
CA LYS A 378 -17.44 -12.49 -16.12
C LYS A 378 -17.79 -11.23 -15.34
N GLU A 379 -17.29 -11.08 -14.11
CA GLU A 379 -17.52 -9.87 -13.31
C GLU A 379 -16.89 -8.62 -13.96
N PHE A 380 -15.73 -8.76 -14.61
CA PHE A 380 -15.15 -7.67 -15.41
C PHE A 380 -16.02 -7.27 -16.58
N HIS A 381 -16.64 -8.25 -17.25
CA HIS A 381 -17.60 -8.00 -18.32
C HIS A 381 -18.86 -7.33 -17.76
N GLU A 382 -19.43 -7.86 -16.69
CA GLU A 382 -20.68 -7.34 -16.11
C GLU A 382 -20.56 -5.92 -15.59
N ILE A 383 -19.47 -5.55 -14.89
CA ILE A 383 -19.29 -4.17 -14.41
C ILE A 383 -19.17 -3.16 -15.58
N ARG A 384 -18.71 -3.61 -16.74
CA ARG A 384 -18.57 -2.79 -17.96
C ARG A 384 -19.89 -2.62 -18.71
N ASP A 385 -20.72 -3.66 -18.78
CA ASP A 385 -21.80 -3.73 -19.75
C ASP A 385 -23.18 -3.77 -19.11
N VAL A 386 -23.28 -4.05 -17.81
CA VAL A 386 -24.52 -4.07 -17.05
C VAL A 386 -24.54 -2.91 -16.05
N THR A 387 -25.62 -2.14 -16.09
CA THR A 387 -25.81 -1.02 -15.16
C THR A 387 -25.84 -1.50 -13.71
N VAL A 388 -25.04 -0.89 -12.86
CA VAL A 388 -24.98 -1.23 -11.43
C VAL A 388 -26.29 -0.91 -10.74
N PRO A 389 -26.90 -1.86 -9.98
CA PRO A 389 -28.10 -1.62 -9.19
C PRO A 389 -27.91 -0.47 -8.21
N LYS A 390 -28.99 0.29 -8.00
CA LYS A 390 -28.95 1.50 -7.15
C LYS A 390 -28.51 1.21 -5.72
N ASP A 391 -28.97 0.14 -5.14
CA ASP A 391 -28.64 -0.25 -3.76
C ASP A 391 -27.17 -0.64 -3.60
N GLU A 392 -26.58 -1.30 -4.59
CA GLU A 392 -25.17 -1.66 -4.64
C GLU A 392 -24.30 -0.39 -4.77
N LEU A 393 -24.66 0.50 -5.70
CA LEU A 393 -23.97 1.77 -5.88
C LEU A 393 -24.03 2.65 -4.63
N ASP A 394 -25.21 2.79 -4.03
CA ASP A 394 -25.39 3.57 -2.80
C ASP A 394 -24.63 2.96 -1.62
N GLY A 395 -24.54 1.62 -1.54
CA GLY A 395 -23.73 0.91 -0.56
C GLY A 395 -22.25 1.22 -0.71
N ALA A 396 -21.73 1.16 -1.92
CA ALA A 396 -20.33 1.47 -2.23
C ALA A 396 -19.96 2.92 -1.87
N LYS A 397 -20.80 3.88 -2.25
CA LYS A 397 -20.61 5.30 -1.93
C LYS A 397 -20.59 5.54 -0.41
N ARG A 398 -21.54 4.99 0.33
CA ARG A 398 -21.59 5.10 1.80
C ARG A 398 -20.35 4.50 2.44
N THR A 399 -19.87 3.35 1.97
CA THR A 399 -18.65 2.71 2.48
C THR A 399 -17.43 3.60 2.28
N LEU A 400 -17.28 4.21 1.11
CA LEU A 400 -16.17 5.13 0.84
C LEU A 400 -16.21 6.37 1.73
N VAL A 401 -17.39 7.00 1.86
CA VAL A 401 -17.57 8.18 2.72
C VAL A 401 -17.32 7.86 4.18
N ALA A 402 -17.85 6.73 4.67
CA ALA A 402 -17.63 6.28 6.05
C ALA A 402 -16.16 5.96 6.32
N SER A 403 -15.49 5.25 5.40
CA SER A 403 -14.06 4.95 5.52
C SER A 403 -13.20 6.21 5.50
N PHE A 404 -13.58 7.19 4.68
CA PHE A 404 -12.92 8.50 4.69
C PHE A 404 -13.05 9.19 6.04
N ALA A 405 -14.27 9.25 6.59
CA ALA A 405 -14.53 9.87 7.89
C ALA A 405 -13.79 9.18 9.04
N LEU A 406 -13.84 7.84 9.09
CA LEU A 406 -13.10 7.05 10.09
C LEU A 406 -11.59 7.30 10.00
N GLY A 407 -11.06 7.45 8.79
CA GLY A 407 -9.65 7.77 8.59
C GLY A 407 -9.22 9.16 9.09
N LEU A 408 -10.15 10.03 9.48
CA LEU A 408 -9.87 11.35 10.07
C LEU A 408 -9.77 11.32 11.61
N GLU A 409 -10.10 10.22 12.23
CA GLU A 409 -9.92 10.03 13.67
C GLU A 409 -8.42 10.12 14.05
N ASN A 410 -7.55 9.61 13.19
CA ASN A 410 -6.10 9.66 13.37
C ASN A 410 -5.51 10.95 12.77
N PRO A 411 -4.91 11.85 13.58
CA PRO A 411 -4.27 13.07 13.08
C PRO A 411 -3.19 12.83 12.01
N ALA A 412 -2.42 11.74 12.12
CA ALA A 412 -1.44 11.34 11.09
C ALA A 412 -2.11 11.00 9.75
N GLY A 413 -3.32 10.41 9.78
CA GLY A 413 -4.13 10.18 8.58
C GLY A 413 -4.61 11.47 7.92
N VAL A 414 -4.96 12.48 8.72
CA VAL A 414 -5.31 13.82 8.22
C VAL A 414 -4.10 14.50 7.58
N LEU A 415 -2.95 14.47 8.27
CA LEU A 415 -1.68 15.00 7.72
C LEU A 415 -1.33 14.33 6.39
N SER A 416 -1.42 12.99 6.31
CA SER A 416 -1.14 12.24 5.08
C SER A 416 -1.98 12.72 3.89
N ARG A 417 -3.26 13.07 4.10
CA ARG A 417 -4.12 13.63 3.04
C ARG A 417 -3.63 14.98 2.55
N TRP A 418 -3.21 15.85 3.46
CA TRP A 418 -2.66 17.16 3.08
C TRP A 418 -1.33 17.02 2.34
N LEU A 419 -0.46 16.09 2.76
CA LEU A 419 0.78 15.79 2.05
C LEU A 419 0.50 15.24 0.64
N GLN A 420 -0.42 14.28 0.51
CA GLN A 420 -0.83 13.76 -0.81
C GLN A 420 -1.39 14.86 -1.72
N GLN A 421 -2.19 15.78 -1.17
CA GLN A 421 -2.72 16.89 -1.96
C GLN A 421 -1.59 17.74 -2.54
N ARG A 422 -0.55 18.04 -1.76
CA ARG A 422 0.61 18.81 -2.22
C ARG A 422 1.47 18.01 -3.21
N GLU A 423 1.68 16.75 -2.93
CA GLU A 423 2.48 15.85 -3.76
C GLU A 423 1.89 15.68 -5.15
N PHE A 424 0.58 15.49 -5.25
CA PHE A 424 -0.10 15.32 -6.54
C PHE A 424 -0.58 16.63 -7.16
N GLY A 425 -0.42 17.77 -6.50
CA GLY A 425 -0.90 19.06 -6.99
C GLY A 425 -2.43 19.12 -7.13
N LEU A 426 -3.16 18.46 -6.22
CA LEU A 426 -4.62 18.46 -6.23
C LEU A 426 -5.17 19.83 -5.81
N PRO A 427 -6.39 20.21 -6.25
CA PRO A 427 -7.03 21.48 -5.89
C PRO A 427 -7.09 21.71 -4.37
N GLU A 428 -7.05 22.97 -3.94
CA GLU A 428 -7.06 23.32 -2.51
C GLU A 428 -8.31 22.85 -1.76
N ASP A 429 -9.44 22.79 -2.45
CA ASP A 429 -10.73 22.33 -1.95
C ASP A 429 -10.99 20.84 -2.15
N TYR A 430 -9.97 20.09 -2.61
CA TYR A 430 -10.12 18.68 -2.99
C TYR A 430 -10.77 17.83 -1.90
N TRP A 431 -10.29 17.95 -0.67
CA TRP A 431 -10.81 17.18 0.45
C TRP A 431 -12.14 17.72 0.99
N ASP A 432 -12.44 18.99 0.82
CA ASP A 432 -13.72 19.58 1.24
C ASP A 432 -14.88 19.10 0.35
N THR A 433 -14.58 18.87 -0.94
CA THR A 433 -15.55 18.42 -1.96
C THR A 433 -15.52 16.92 -2.20
N TYR A 434 -14.63 16.18 -1.51
CA TYR A 434 -14.38 14.76 -1.77
C TYR A 434 -15.61 13.89 -1.58
N THR A 435 -16.33 14.04 -0.46
CA THR A 435 -17.54 13.28 -0.15
C THR A 435 -18.67 13.60 -1.11
N ASP A 436 -18.85 14.87 -1.47
CA ASP A 436 -19.87 15.29 -2.42
C ASP A 436 -19.59 14.71 -3.82
N LYS A 437 -18.33 14.72 -4.25
CA LYS A 437 -17.91 14.10 -5.52
C LYS A 437 -18.17 12.59 -5.54
N ILE A 438 -17.92 11.86 -4.44
CA ILE A 438 -18.27 10.44 -4.33
C ILE A 438 -19.78 10.24 -4.46
N MET A 439 -20.56 11.02 -3.74
CA MET A 439 -22.02 10.91 -3.75
C MET A 439 -22.65 11.29 -5.09
N ALA A 440 -22.01 12.15 -5.87
CA ALA A 440 -22.46 12.56 -7.19
C ALA A 440 -22.24 11.51 -8.29
N VAL A 441 -21.38 10.51 -8.09
CA VAL A 441 -21.11 9.46 -9.10
C VAL A 441 -22.39 8.71 -9.44
N THR A 442 -22.71 8.59 -10.73
CA THR A 442 -23.89 7.87 -11.23
C THR A 442 -23.55 6.45 -11.66
N ALA A 443 -24.59 5.63 -11.94
CA ALA A 443 -24.38 4.28 -12.48
C ALA A 443 -23.78 4.32 -13.90
N GLU A 444 -24.13 5.35 -14.66
CA GLU A 444 -23.58 5.62 -15.99
C GLU A 444 -22.08 5.98 -15.92
N ASP A 445 -21.67 6.77 -14.91
CA ASP A 445 -20.26 7.04 -14.65
C ASP A 445 -19.49 5.77 -14.34
N VAL A 446 -20.05 4.88 -13.50
CA VAL A 446 -19.43 3.58 -13.19
C VAL A 446 -19.24 2.75 -14.45
N THR A 447 -20.29 2.62 -15.28
CA THR A 447 -20.20 1.88 -16.55
C THR A 447 -19.17 2.51 -17.51
N ARG A 448 -19.17 3.83 -17.62
CA ARG A 448 -18.22 4.58 -18.47
C ARG A 448 -16.77 4.33 -18.06
N VAL A 449 -16.45 4.48 -16.78
CA VAL A 449 -15.07 4.26 -16.31
C VAL A 449 -14.67 2.79 -16.30
N ALA A 450 -15.63 1.87 -16.05
CA ALA A 450 -15.38 0.45 -16.15
C ALA A 450 -15.00 0.04 -17.59
N LYS A 451 -15.74 0.52 -18.60
CA LYS A 451 -15.40 0.29 -20.03
C LYS A 451 -14.00 0.80 -20.38
N LYS A 452 -13.60 1.93 -19.80
CA LYS A 452 -12.33 2.58 -20.12
C LYS A 452 -11.14 1.95 -19.41
N TYR A 453 -11.30 1.52 -18.16
CA TYR A 453 -10.16 1.20 -17.27
C TYR A 453 -10.14 -0.23 -16.73
N VAL A 454 -11.25 -0.97 -16.72
CA VAL A 454 -11.25 -2.39 -16.38
C VAL A 454 -10.87 -3.19 -17.62
N PRO A 455 -9.71 -3.88 -17.62
CA PRO A 455 -9.25 -4.60 -18.80
C PRO A 455 -10.12 -5.85 -19.02
N TYR A 456 -10.57 -6.06 -20.26
CA TYR A 456 -11.28 -7.28 -20.65
C TYR A 456 -10.71 -7.84 -21.97
N ASP A 457 -10.74 -7.02 -23.02
CA ASP A 457 -10.24 -7.44 -24.34
C ASP A 457 -8.72 -7.42 -24.44
N ASN A 458 -8.07 -6.67 -23.56
CA ASN A 458 -6.63 -6.46 -23.50
C ASN A 458 -6.02 -6.81 -22.13
N VAL A 459 -6.72 -7.63 -21.34
CA VAL A 459 -6.25 -8.03 -20.02
C VAL A 459 -4.96 -8.84 -20.10
N GLN A 460 -4.01 -8.49 -19.26
CA GLN A 460 -2.80 -9.27 -19.02
C GLN A 460 -3.07 -10.20 -17.82
N ILE A 461 -2.97 -11.48 -18.03
CA ILE A 461 -3.23 -12.52 -17.03
C ILE A 461 -1.90 -13.13 -16.63
N ILE A 462 -1.45 -12.90 -15.42
CA ILE A 462 -0.27 -13.55 -14.85
C ILE A 462 -0.75 -14.74 -14.02
N ALA A 463 -0.27 -15.95 -14.36
CA ALA A 463 -0.60 -17.18 -13.67
C ALA A 463 0.66 -17.85 -13.13
N VAL A 464 0.73 -18.09 -11.84
CA VAL A 464 1.83 -18.81 -11.18
C VAL A 464 1.28 -20.08 -10.56
N GLY A 465 1.69 -21.25 -11.07
CA GLY A 465 1.15 -22.53 -10.62
C GLY A 465 1.79 -23.73 -11.31
N ASP A 466 1.20 -24.91 -11.14
CA ASP A 466 1.68 -26.12 -11.80
C ASP A 466 1.38 -26.09 -13.31
N GLY A 467 2.37 -25.65 -14.11
CA GLY A 467 2.24 -25.48 -15.56
C GLY A 467 1.76 -26.73 -16.29
N ALA A 468 2.13 -27.94 -15.82
CA ALA A 468 1.67 -29.18 -16.43
C ALA A 468 0.14 -29.37 -16.29
N ARG A 469 -0.45 -28.82 -15.24
CA ARG A 469 -1.88 -28.94 -14.95
C ARG A 469 -2.71 -27.78 -15.51
N ILE A 470 -2.14 -26.55 -15.58
CA ILE A 470 -2.94 -25.35 -15.88
C ILE A 470 -2.72 -24.80 -17.30
N ARG A 471 -1.64 -25.13 -18.00
CA ARG A 471 -1.32 -24.57 -19.32
C ARG A 471 -2.46 -24.70 -20.33
N GLU A 472 -2.99 -25.91 -20.49
CA GLU A 472 -4.03 -26.16 -21.50
C GLU A 472 -5.34 -25.46 -21.20
N LEU A 473 -5.72 -25.38 -19.94
CA LEU A 473 -6.93 -24.64 -19.54
C LEU A 473 -6.76 -23.11 -19.71
N LEU A 474 -5.54 -22.58 -19.51
CA LEU A 474 -5.26 -21.16 -19.67
C LEU A 474 -5.34 -20.70 -21.13
N LYS A 475 -5.10 -21.57 -22.10
CA LYS A 475 -5.26 -21.24 -23.54
C LYS A 475 -6.68 -20.81 -23.93
N LYS A 476 -7.69 -21.18 -23.13
CA LYS A 476 -9.08 -20.72 -23.33
C LYS A 476 -9.24 -19.20 -23.09
N PHE A 477 -8.32 -18.60 -22.35
CA PHE A 477 -8.38 -17.20 -21.93
C PHE A 477 -7.46 -16.28 -22.74
N GLY A 478 -6.61 -16.83 -23.60
CA GLY A 478 -5.73 -16.06 -24.49
C GLY A 478 -4.46 -16.84 -24.87
N PRO A 479 -3.65 -16.27 -25.75
CA PRO A 479 -2.31 -16.83 -26.04
C PRO A 479 -1.49 -16.96 -24.76
N VAL A 480 -0.89 -18.13 -24.54
CA VAL A 480 -0.07 -18.41 -23.36
C VAL A 480 1.41 -18.29 -23.71
N GLU A 481 2.11 -17.41 -23.02
CA GLU A 481 3.57 -17.31 -23.03
C GLU A 481 4.13 -17.86 -21.72
N GLU A 482 5.10 -18.74 -21.82
CA GLU A 482 5.82 -19.23 -20.65
C GLU A 482 6.97 -18.30 -20.32
N VAL A 483 6.94 -17.82 -19.10
CA VAL A 483 8.02 -17.02 -18.52
C VAL A 483 8.93 -17.96 -17.74
N ALA A 484 10.20 -17.98 -18.11
CA ALA A 484 11.19 -18.70 -17.32
C ALA A 484 11.29 -18.03 -15.95
N ALA A 485 11.05 -18.77 -14.87
CA ALA A 485 11.51 -18.32 -13.57
C ALA A 485 13.02 -18.13 -13.70
N GLU A 486 13.51 -16.89 -13.70
CA GLU A 486 14.96 -16.64 -13.88
C GLU A 486 15.76 -17.55 -12.95
N SER A 487 16.55 -18.44 -13.56
CA SER A 487 17.57 -19.21 -12.86
C SER A 487 18.69 -18.22 -12.45
N ASN A 488 19.21 -18.38 -11.25
CA ASN A 488 20.30 -17.56 -10.66
C ASN A 488 21.40 -17.18 -11.64
#